data_45164818f64278162b347783fba78e38
#
_entry.id   45164818f64278162b347783fba78e38
#
_cell.length_a   1.000
_cell.length_b   1.000
_cell.length_c   1.000
_cell.angle_alpha   90.00
_cell.angle_beta   90.00
_cell.angle_gamma   90.00
#
_symmetry.space_group_name_H-M   'P 1'
#
loop_
_entity.id
_entity.type
_entity.pdbx_description
1 polymer ?
#
loop_
_entity_poly.entity_id
_entity_poly.type
_entity_poly.pdbx_seq_one_letter_code
_entity_poly.pdbx_strand_id
1 'polypeptide(L)'
;MICWNGHTWLHMALNAAVISVAGKYGDITNSSEAARNLMHSVSLLKNVIKVIRETTKIVASRGVTLSKYYNELWFYRLPACLSAHFMKCMFARNQLTRRIMELHGDTSDLLYICKSVYQTGTNAHVPAPQFYSCMDEIIKKTGTIRGEKMSF
;
A
#
# COMPACT_ATOMS: atom_id res chain seq x y z
N MET A 1 -1.28 21.05 13.70
CA MET A 1 -0.29 20.16 13.09
C MET A 1 -0.34 18.80 13.81
N ILE A 2 -0.93 17.79 13.20
CA ILE A 2 -1.02 16.45 13.83
C ILE A 2 0.38 15.84 13.73
N CYS A 3 1.06 15.72 14.87
CA CYS A 3 2.35 15.06 14.95
C CYS A 3 2.12 13.53 14.96
N TRP A 4 2.10 12.94 13.78
CA TRP A 4 1.97 11.50 13.63
C TRP A 4 3.27 10.84 14.10
N ASN A 5 3.18 9.87 15.01
CA ASN A 5 4.36 9.14 15.48
C ASN A 5 4.88 8.18 14.38
N GLY A 6 6.12 7.72 14.51
CA GLY A 6 6.76 6.86 13.49
C GLY A 6 6.00 5.57 13.21
N HIS A 7 5.33 5.00 14.21
CA HIS A 7 4.51 3.80 14.06
C HIS A 7 3.30 4.06 13.14
N THR A 8 2.62 5.18 13.31
CA THR A 8 1.48 5.57 12.46
C THR A 8 1.92 5.76 11.00
N TRP A 9 3.05 6.43 10.76
CA TRP A 9 3.59 6.60 9.42
C TRP A 9 3.96 5.26 8.76
N LEU A 10 4.57 4.35 9.52
CA LEU A 10 4.89 3.03 9.03
C LEU A 10 3.62 2.27 8.64
N HIS A 11 2.61 2.30 9.49
CA HIS A 11 1.32 1.64 9.22
C HIS A 11 0.63 2.21 7.99
N MET A 12 0.63 3.52 7.83
CA MET A 12 0.13 4.19 6.61
C MET A 12 0.88 3.75 5.35
N ALA A 13 2.20 3.63 5.42
CA ALA A 13 3.02 3.20 4.29
C ALA A 13 2.74 1.75 3.87
N LEU A 14 2.58 0.85 4.83
CA LEU A 14 2.20 -0.54 4.56
C LEU A 14 0.81 -0.62 3.92
N ASN A 15 -0.15 0.10 4.46
CA ASN A 15 -1.50 0.16 3.90
C ASN A 15 -1.51 0.79 2.49
N ALA A 16 -0.78 1.88 2.28
CA ALA A 16 -0.67 2.51 0.97
C ALA A 16 -0.10 1.57 -0.09
N ALA A 17 0.89 0.75 0.28
CA ALA A 17 1.45 -0.25 -0.62
C ALA A 17 0.40 -1.28 -1.05
N VAL A 18 -0.35 -1.84 -0.10
CA VAL A 18 -1.40 -2.84 -0.38
C VAL A 18 -2.51 -2.21 -1.24
N ILE A 19 -3.01 -1.05 -0.84
CA ILE A 19 -4.11 -0.36 -1.51
C ILE A 19 -3.72 0.06 -2.93
N SER A 20 -2.51 0.58 -3.13
CA SER A 20 -2.05 1.03 -4.44
C SER A 20 -1.91 -0.12 -5.44
N VAL A 21 -1.42 -1.27 -5.00
CA VAL A 21 -1.35 -2.47 -5.85
C VAL A 21 -2.76 -3.01 -6.14
N ALA A 22 -3.61 -3.11 -5.14
CA ALA A 22 -5.00 -3.54 -5.33
C ALA A 22 -5.75 -2.60 -6.28
N GLY A 23 -5.57 -1.30 -6.17
CA GLY A 23 -6.19 -0.30 -7.03
C GLY A 23 -5.67 -0.31 -8.46
N LYS A 24 -4.37 -0.58 -8.67
CA LYS A 24 -3.79 -0.68 -10.01
C LYS A 24 -4.32 -1.89 -10.78
N TYR A 25 -4.35 -3.04 -10.14
CA TYR A 25 -4.65 -4.33 -10.79
C TYR A 25 -6.10 -4.80 -10.60
N GLY A 26 -6.87 -4.14 -9.76
CA GLY A 26 -8.26 -4.46 -9.47
C GLY A 26 -9.23 -3.35 -9.84
N ASP A 27 -10.49 -3.58 -9.53
CA ASP A 27 -11.55 -2.58 -9.69
C ASP A 27 -11.63 -1.68 -8.45
N ILE A 28 -11.34 -0.39 -8.61
CA ILE A 28 -11.41 0.60 -7.53
C ILE A 28 -12.83 0.88 -7.06
N THR A 29 -13.85 0.52 -7.84
CA THR A 29 -15.26 0.65 -7.46
C THR A 29 -15.71 -0.51 -6.58
N ASN A 30 -14.98 -1.63 -6.58
CA ASN A 30 -15.23 -2.80 -5.75
C ASN A 30 -13.98 -3.19 -4.96
N SER A 31 -13.70 -2.43 -3.92
CA SER A 31 -12.50 -2.60 -3.09
C SER A 31 -12.42 -3.98 -2.40
N SER A 32 -13.56 -4.55 -2.02
CA SER A 32 -13.62 -5.88 -1.39
C SER A 32 -13.18 -6.98 -2.35
N GLU A 33 -13.61 -6.92 -3.59
CA GLU A 33 -13.21 -7.88 -4.63
C GLU A 33 -11.73 -7.72 -4.99
N ALA A 34 -11.27 -6.47 -5.14
CA ALA A 34 -9.87 -6.18 -5.41
C ALA A 34 -8.96 -6.70 -4.30
N ALA A 35 -9.33 -6.52 -3.03
CA ALA A 35 -8.60 -7.05 -1.88
C ALA A 35 -8.59 -8.58 -1.87
N ARG A 36 -9.72 -9.21 -2.16
CA ARG A 36 -9.83 -10.68 -2.24
C ARG A 36 -8.91 -11.25 -3.32
N ASN A 37 -8.93 -10.69 -4.52
CA ASN A 37 -8.10 -11.10 -5.63
C ASN A 37 -6.61 -10.92 -5.30
N LEU A 38 -6.24 -9.83 -4.64
CA LEU A 38 -4.89 -9.57 -4.16
C LEU A 38 -4.41 -10.68 -3.20
N MET A 39 -5.21 -11.00 -2.19
CA MET A 39 -4.86 -11.99 -1.15
C MET A 39 -4.67 -13.40 -1.70
N HIS A 40 -5.27 -13.72 -2.84
CA HIS A 40 -5.17 -15.04 -3.48
C HIS A 40 -4.08 -15.11 -4.56
N SER A 41 -3.50 -14.00 -4.97
CA SER A 41 -2.51 -13.93 -6.05
C SER A 41 -1.09 -13.73 -5.53
N VAL A 42 -0.25 -14.75 -5.64
CA VAL A 42 1.20 -14.64 -5.32
C VAL A 42 1.89 -13.56 -6.14
N SER A 43 1.52 -13.43 -7.41
CA SER A 43 2.09 -12.40 -8.30
C SER A 43 1.79 -10.98 -7.79
N LEU A 44 0.54 -10.72 -7.42
CA LEU A 44 0.16 -9.42 -6.86
C LEU A 44 0.80 -9.18 -5.49
N LEU A 45 0.87 -10.19 -4.63
CA LEU A 45 1.55 -10.10 -3.33
C LEU A 45 3.06 -9.83 -3.48
N LYS A 46 3.71 -10.37 -4.52
CA LYS A 46 5.11 -9.99 -4.84
C LYS A 46 5.23 -8.50 -5.16
N ASN A 47 4.30 -7.96 -5.92
CA ASN A 47 4.26 -6.53 -6.21
C ASN A 47 4.04 -5.71 -4.93
N VAL A 48 3.15 -6.15 -4.05
CA VAL A 48 2.95 -5.53 -2.73
C VAL A 48 4.26 -5.49 -1.94
N ILE A 49 5.00 -6.59 -1.87
CA ILE A 49 6.28 -6.64 -1.15
C ILE A 49 7.28 -5.62 -1.72
N LYS A 50 7.38 -5.52 -3.03
CA LYS A 50 8.26 -4.54 -3.69
C LYS A 50 7.85 -3.11 -3.39
N VAL A 51 6.55 -2.82 -3.44
CA VAL A 51 6.01 -1.49 -3.14
C VAL A 51 6.18 -1.16 -1.66
N ILE A 52 6.03 -2.12 -0.73
CA ILE A 52 6.31 -1.91 0.70
C ILE A 52 7.76 -1.46 0.90
N ARG A 53 8.72 -2.07 0.21
CA ARG A 53 10.13 -1.65 0.29
C ARG A 53 10.35 -0.21 -0.15
N GLU A 54 9.59 0.24 -1.13
CA GLU A 54 9.64 1.63 -1.60
C GLU A 54 8.95 2.59 -0.61
N THR A 55 7.75 2.27 -0.15
CA THR A 55 7.00 3.13 0.77
C THR A 55 7.68 3.25 2.14
N THR A 56 8.38 2.22 2.61
CA THR A 56 9.17 2.31 3.84
C THR A 56 10.36 3.27 3.71
N LYS A 57 10.94 3.43 2.52
CA LYS A 57 11.96 4.48 2.27
C LYS A 57 11.36 5.88 2.37
N ILE A 58 10.11 6.05 1.94
CA ILE A 58 9.38 7.32 2.08
C ILE A 58 9.20 7.65 3.57
N VAL A 59 8.84 6.67 4.38
CA VAL A 59 8.73 6.84 5.84
C VAL A 59 10.07 7.22 6.46
N ALA A 60 11.16 6.58 6.05
CA ALA A 60 12.51 6.90 6.51
C ALA A 60 12.91 8.35 6.19
N SER A 61 12.46 8.89 5.05
CA SER A 61 12.74 10.29 4.67
C SER A 61 12.11 11.31 5.62
N ARG A 62 11.14 10.91 6.42
CA ARG A 62 10.54 11.74 7.47
C ARG A 62 11.28 11.66 8.82
N GLY A 63 12.45 11.05 8.86
CA GLY A 63 13.25 10.90 10.08
C GLY A 63 12.81 9.72 10.96
N VAL A 64 11.95 8.82 10.46
CA VAL A 64 11.56 7.61 11.19
C VAL A 64 12.68 6.58 11.11
N THR A 65 13.14 6.13 12.27
CA THR A 65 14.20 5.12 12.36
C THR A 65 13.61 3.71 12.18
N LEU A 66 13.75 3.15 10.98
CA LEU A 66 13.16 1.84 10.62
C LEU A 66 13.70 0.68 11.45
N SER A 67 14.93 0.78 11.98
CA SER A 67 15.51 -0.27 12.84
C SER A 67 14.70 -0.52 14.11
N LYS A 68 13.98 0.47 14.61
CA LYS A 68 13.07 0.31 15.77
C LYS A 68 11.89 -0.62 15.48
N TYR A 69 11.57 -0.80 14.20
CA TYR A 69 10.43 -1.60 13.71
C TYR A 69 10.91 -2.89 13.02
N TYR A 70 12.09 -3.36 13.36
CA TYR A 70 12.68 -4.55 12.74
C TYR A 70 11.76 -5.77 12.83
N ASN A 71 11.09 -5.97 13.95
CA ASN A 71 10.16 -7.09 14.17
C ASN A 71 8.94 -7.06 13.23
N GLU A 72 8.55 -5.88 12.77
CA GLU A 72 7.45 -5.71 11.82
C GLU A 72 7.91 -5.80 10.36
N LEU A 73 9.17 -5.46 10.09
CA LEU A 73 9.69 -5.29 8.74
C LEU A 73 10.60 -6.42 8.24
N TRP A 74 11.12 -7.26 9.13
CA TRP A 74 12.13 -8.25 8.77
C TRP A 74 11.69 -9.17 7.62
N PHE A 75 10.44 -9.58 7.63
CA PHE A 75 9.95 -10.53 6.67
C PHE A 75 9.77 -9.92 5.26
N TYR A 76 9.57 -8.61 5.15
CA TYR A 76 9.54 -7.91 3.86
C TYR A 76 10.92 -7.78 3.20
N ARG A 77 11.99 -8.08 3.94
CA ARG A 77 13.37 -8.09 3.45
C ARG A 77 13.77 -9.43 2.82
N LEU A 78 13.00 -10.47 3.06
CA LEU A 78 13.19 -11.77 2.44
C LEU A 78 12.97 -11.68 0.91
N PRO A 79 13.45 -12.65 0.12
CA PRO A 79 13.11 -12.70 -1.31
C PRO A 79 11.61 -12.54 -1.54
N ALA A 80 11.21 -11.71 -2.49
CA ALA A 80 9.81 -11.31 -2.67
C ALA A 80 8.86 -12.50 -2.89
N CYS A 81 9.35 -13.56 -3.56
CA CYS A 81 8.61 -14.82 -3.71
C CYS A 81 8.27 -15.46 -2.37
N LEU A 82 9.26 -15.55 -1.48
CA LEU A 82 9.11 -16.18 -0.17
C LEU A 82 8.15 -15.40 0.71
N SER A 83 8.34 -14.08 0.77
CA SER A 83 7.43 -13.19 1.49
C SER A 83 6.00 -13.25 0.96
N ALA A 84 5.82 -13.30 -0.36
CA ALA A 84 4.50 -13.38 -0.98
C ALA A 84 3.78 -14.69 -0.66
N HIS A 85 4.48 -15.83 -0.70
CA HIS A 85 3.91 -17.11 -0.31
C HIS A 85 3.52 -17.13 1.17
N PHE A 86 4.37 -16.57 2.03
CA PHE A 86 4.08 -16.47 3.46
C PHE A 86 2.84 -15.59 3.71
N MET A 87 2.74 -14.43 3.06
CA MET A 87 1.55 -13.57 3.14
C MET A 87 0.29 -14.30 2.67
N LYS A 88 0.36 -15.02 1.56
CA LYS A 88 -0.77 -15.79 1.07
C LYS A 88 -1.24 -16.83 2.09
N CYS A 89 -0.30 -17.57 2.68
CA CYS A 89 -0.61 -18.53 3.73
C CYS A 89 -1.20 -17.86 4.97
N MET A 90 -0.69 -16.70 5.36
CA MET A 90 -1.20 -15.93 6.49
C MET A 90 -2.65 -15.49 6.26
N PHE A 91 -2.98 -14.96 5.09
CA PHE A 91 -4.35 -14.58 4.74
C PHE A 91 -5.29 -15.80 4.66
N ALA A 92 -4.81 -16.93 4.17
CA ALA A 92 -5.60 -18.16 4.10
C ALA A 92 -5.96 -18.71 5.49
N ARG A 93 -5.07 -18.55 6.47
CA ARG A 93 -5.26 -19.05 7.84
C ARG A 93 -5.95 -18.08 8.77
N ASN A 94 -5.77 -16.77 8.56
CA ASN A 94 -6.30 -15.73 9.44
C ASN A 94 -7.53 -15.07 8.83
N GLN A 95 -8.71 -15.60 9.17
CA GLN A 95 -10.00 -15.07 8.71
C GLN A 95 -10.24 -13.63 9.17
N LEU A 96 -9.77 -13.25 10.34
CA LEU A 96 -9.95 -11.90 10.88
C LEU A 96 -9.19 -10.88 10.04
N THR A 97 -7.92 -11.13 9.75
CA THR A 97 -7.10 -10.25 8.89
C THR A 97 -7.72 -10.09 7.51
N ARG A 98 -8.21 -11.20 6.93
CA ARG A 98 -8.89 -11.19 5.64
C ARG A 98 -10.17 -10.34 5.67
N ARG A 99 -11.01 -10.49 6.70
CA ARG A 99 -12.23 -9.69 6.86
C ARG A 99 -11.92 -8.21 7.06
N ILE A 100 -10.89 -7.87 7.83
CA ILE A 100 -10.45 -6.48 8.01
C ILE A 100 -10.05 -5.87 6.67
N MET A 101 -9.29 -6.59 5.85
CA MET A 101 -8.90 -6.14 4.51
C MET A 101 -10.10 -5.95 3.57
N GLU A 102 -11.10 -6.85 3.65
CA GLU A 102 -12.32 -6.76 2.84
C GLU A 102 -13.27 -5.64 3.31
N LEU A 103 -13.28 -5.31 4.60
CA LEU A 103 -14.18 -4.33 5.22
C LEU A 103 -13.67 -2.88 5.13
N HIS A 104 -12.44 -2.63 4.71
CA HIS A 104 -11.95 -1.29 4.44
C HIS A 104 -12.62 -0.72 3.18
N GLY A 105 -13.88 -0.34 3.32
CA GLY A 105 -14.78 -0.13 2.20
C GLY A 105 -14.98 1.32 1.76
N ASP A 106 -14.45 2.32 2.47
CA ASP A 106 -14.52 3.69 1.97
C ASP A 106 -13.29 4.00 1.11
N THR A 107 -13.52 4.00 -0.20
CA THR A 107 -12.50 4.31 -1.20
C THR A 107 -11.85 5.69 -0.98
N SER A 108 -12.60 6.65 -0.44
CA SER A 108 -12.11 8.00 -0.19
C SER A 108 -11.04 8.03 0.89
N ASP A 109 -11.26 7.34 2.01
CA ASP A 109 -10.29 7.24 3.10
C ASP A 109 -9.03 6.48 2.68
N LEU A 110 -9.20 5.41 1.92
CA LEU A 110 -8.09 4.63 1.39
C LEU A 110 -7.22 5.46 0.44
N LEU A 111 -7.85 6.23 -0.44
CA LEU A 111 -7.13 7.12 -1.36
C LEU A 111 -6.44 8.26 -0.63
N TYR A 112 -7.00 8.75 0.47
CA TYR A 112 -6.36 9.78 1.31
C TYR A 112 -5.02 9.30 1.88
N ILE A 113 -4.98 8.08 2.40
CA ILE A 113 -3.74 7.45 2.91
C ILE A 113 -2.69 7.36 1.80
N CYS A 114 -3.08 6.82 0.64
CA CYS A 114 -2.19 6.70 -0.51
C CYS A 114 -1.66 8.05 -0.99
N LYS A 115 -2.52 9.06 -1.06
CA LYS A 115 -2.17 10.42 -1.45
C LYS A 115 -1.15 11.05 -0.49
N SER A 116 -1.34 10.87 0.81
CA SER A 116 -0.43 11.41 1.82
C SER A 116 0.98 10.82 1.69
N VAL A 117 1.09 9.52 1.47
CA VAL A 117 2.38 8.84 1.25
C VAL A 117 3.00 9.27 -0.09
N TYR A 118 2.20 9.35 -1.14
CA TYR A 118 2.63 9.79 -2.47
C TYR A 118 3.22 11.21 -2.45
N GLN A 119 2.50 12.17 -1.86
CA GLN A 119 2.95 13.55 -1.74
C GLN A 119 4.24 13.65 -0.90
N THR A 120 4.32 12.90 0.19
CA THR A 120 5.53 12.85 1.02
C THR A 120 6.74 12.36 0.23
N GLY A 121 6.57 11.26 -0.52
CA GLY A 121 7.65 10.67 -1.31
C GLY A 121 8.11 11.57 -2.45
N THR A 122 7.17 12.17 -3.17
CA THR A 122 7.49 13.09 -4.28
C THR A 122 8.15 14.37 -3.80
N ASN A 123 7.69 14.95 -2.70
CA ASN A 123 8.28 16.16 -2.12
C ASN A 123 9.70 15.92 -1.58
N ALA A 124 9.97 14.74 -1.06
CA ALA A 124 11.30 14.35 -0.57
C ALA A 124 12.20 13.75 -1.67
N HIS A 125 11.73 13.68 -2.91
CA HIS A 125 12.43 13.06 -4.05
C HIS A 125 12.90 11.63 -3.78
N VAL A 126 12.11 10.85 -3.05
CA VAL A 126 12.41 9.45 -2.76
C VAL A 126 12.14 8.58 -4.00
N PRO A 127 13.11 7.76 -4.44
CA PRO A 127 12.89 6.85 -5.57
C PRO A 127 11.93 5.70 -5.18
N ALA A 128 10.73 5.73 -5.75
CA ALA A 128 9.69 4.73 -5.52
C ALA A 128 8.89 4.47 -6.81
N PRO A 129 9.56 3.98 -7.88
CA PRO A 129 8.97 3.93 -9.22
C PRO A 129 7.74 3.04 -9.31
N GLN A 130 7.71 1.91 -8.62
CA GLN A 130 6.57 1.01 -8.64
C GLN A 130 5.36 1.60 -7.89
N PHE A 131 5.59 2.20 -6.73
CA PHE A 131 4.56 2.89 -5.97
C PHE A 131 3.95 4.04 -6.78
N TYR A 132 4.78 4.88 -7.37
CA TYR A 132 4.30 6.01 -8.18
C TYR A 132 3.54 5.54 -9.42
N SER A 133 4.00 4.48 -10.08
CA SER A 133 3.26 3.86 -11.20
C SER A 133 1.88 3.35 -10.77
N CYS A 134 1.77 2.72 -9.60
CA CYS A 134 0.47 2.31 -9.07
C CYS A 134 -0.44 3.50 -8.79
N MET A 135 0.09 4.57 -8.23
CA MET A 135 -0.66 5.79 -7.95
C MET A 135 -1.14 6.47 -9.22
N ASP A 136 -0.29 6.58 -10.25
CA ASP A 136 -0.64 7.17 -11.54
C ASP A 136 -1.80 6.42 -12.21
N GLU A 137 -1.81 5.10 -12.14
CA GLU A 137 -2.92 4.28 -12.65
C GLU A 137 -4.22 4.50 -11.87
N ILE A 138 -4.15 4.62 -10.55
CA ILE A 138 -5.32 4.93 -9.70
C ILE A 138 -5.87 6.32 -10.05
N ILE A 139 -5.00 7.30 -10.22
CA ILE A 139 -5.40 8.67 -10.60
C ILE A 139 -6.12 8.67 -11.94
N LYS A 140 -5.61 7.95 -12.94
CA LYS A 140 -6.27 7.80 -14.24
C LYS A 140 -7.66 7.17 -14.11
N LYS A 141 -7.77 6.06 -13.36
CA LYS A 141 -9.04 5.37 -13.14
C LYS A 141 -10.07 6.24 -12.43
N THR A 142 -9.66 6.96 -11.37
CA THR A 142 -10.55 7.88 -10.63
C THR A 142 -10.95 9.09 -11.46
N GLY A 143 -10.05 9.66 -12.23
CA GLY A 143 -10.33 10.77 -13.14
C GLY A 143 -11.35 10.38 -14.22
N THR A 144 -11.27 9.18 -14.76
CA THR A 144 -12.23 8.65 -15.73
C THR A 144 -13.64 8.48 -15.15
N ILE A 145 -13.73 8.05 -13.88
CA ILE A 145 -15.02 7.82 -13.21
C ILE A 145 -15.71 9.14 -12.84
N ARG A 146 -14.97 10.15 -12.41
CA ARG A 146 -15.54 11.43 -11.93
C ARG A 146 -15.70 12.50 -12.99
N GLY A 147 -15.17 12.30 -14.20
CA GLY A 147 -15.19 13.34 -15.26
C GLY A 147 -14.43 14.64 -14.92
N GLU A 148 -13.75 14.68 -13.77
CA GLU A 148 -12.96 15.81 -13.31
C GLU A 148 -11.47 15.43 -13.20
N LYS A 149 -10.60 16.31 -13.70
CA LYS A 149 -9.17 16.22 -13.41
C LYS A 149 -8.98 16.41 -11.90
N MET A 150 -8.72 15.32 -11.18
CA MET A 150 -8.23 15.45 -9.82
C MET A 150 -6.84 16.08 -9.85
N SER A 151 -6.78 17.37 -9.49
CA SER A 151 -5.53 18.07 -9.24
C SER A 151 -4.93 17.53 -7.92
N PHE A 152 -3.78 16.95 -8.05
CA PHE A 152 -2.94 16.56 -6.90
C PHE A 152 -1.98 17.68 -6.55
#